data_1f2a03edcca6e20205802d6fada0f950
#
_entry.id   1f2a03edcca6e20205802d6fada0f950
#
_cell.length_a   1.000
_cell.length_b   1.000
_cell.length_c   1.000
_cell.angle_alpha   90.00
_cell.angle_beta   90.00
_cell.angle_gamma   90.00
#
_symmetry.space_group_name_H-M   'P 1'
#
loop_
_entity.id
_entity.type
_entity.pdbx_description
1 polymer ?
#
loop_
_entity_poly.entity_id
_entity_poly.type
_entity_poly.pdbx_seq_one_letter_code
_entity_poly.pdbx_strand_id
1 'polypeptide(L)'
;MSHLPTLIADLALILISASVITLLFKWMKQPLVLGYIIAGLLAGPYINIFPTVGDIENINIWAEIGVIFLLFALGLEFSFKKLMNVGSTAFITATTEVVSMLLIGFLVGQLLGWGTMNSIFLGGMLSMSSTTIIIKAFDDLGLRNQRFTGIVFGTLVVEDLIAILMMVLLSTMAVSQDFVGDNMCDFIIY
;
A
#
# COMPACT_ATOMS: atom_id res chain seq x y z
N MET A 1 -15.18 -19.66 25.29
CA MET A 1 -16.30 -19.86 24.35
C MET A 1 -16.30 -18.72 23.36
N SER A 2 -15.95 -19.07 22.30
CA SER A 2 -15.94 -18.73 20.86
C SER A 2 -15.79 -17.24 20.52
N HIS A 3 -14.54 -16.81 20.29
CA HIS A 3 -14.20 -15.59 19.55
C HIS A 3 -14.65 -15.65 18.06
N LEU A 4 -15.03 -16.81 17.56
CA LEU A 4 -15.49 -17.04 16.18
C LEU A 4 -16.73 -16.22 15.79
N PRO A 5 -17.77 -16.08 16.61
CA PRO A 5 -18.93 -15.26 16.24
C PRO A 5 -18.61 -13.77 16.13
N THR A 6 -17.73 -13.25 16.98
CA THR A 6 -17.30 -11.85 16.93
C THR A 6 -16.44 -11.57 15.70
N LEU A 7 -15.49 -12.45 15.40
CA LEU A 7 -14.63 -12.35 14.21
C LEU A 7 -15.41 -12.33 12.91
N ILE A 8 -16.46 -13.16 12.78
CA ILE A 8 -17.34 -13.19 11.61
C ILE A 8 -18.23 -11.94 11.56
N ALA A 9 -18.74 -11.48 12.70
CA ALA A 9 -19.54 -10.27 12.78
C ALA A 9 -18.73 -9.03 12.39
N ASP A 10 -17.51 -8.91 12.88
CA ASP A 10 -16.57 -7.84 12.54
C ASP A 10 -16.24 -7.84 11.04
N LEU A 11 -15.97 -9.03 10.46
CA LEU A 11 -15.76 -9.16 9.02
C LEU A 11 -17.01 -8.72 8.22
N ALA A 12 -18.19 -9.14 8.65
CA ALA A 12 -19.43 -8.76 7.99
C ALA A 12 -19.63 -7.23 8.04
N LEU A 13 -19.36 -6.60 9.16
CA LEU A 13 -19.42 -5.15 9.33
C LEU A 13 -18.45 -4.42 8.41
N ILE A 14 -17.20 -4.88 8.34
CA ILE A 14 -16.16 -4.34 7.44
C ILE A 14 -16.61 -4.45 5.98
N LEU A 15 -17.08 -5.62 5.56
CA LEU A 15 -17.51 -5.86 4.18
C LEU A 15 -18.75 -5.03 3.80
N ILE A 16 -19.72 -4.90 4.68
CA ILE A 16 -20.93 -4.10 4.45
C ILE A 16 -20.57 -2.62 4.34
N SER A 17 -19.83 -2.08 5.30
CA SER A 17 -19.41 -0.69 5.29
C SER A 17 -18.55 -0.36 4.07
N ALA A 18 -17.57 -1.21 3.74
CA ALA A 18 -16.75 -1.07 2.55
C ALA A 18 -17.59 -1.10 1.27
N SER A 19 -18.57 -2.02 1.15
CA SER A 19 -19.43 -2.13 -0.01
C SER A 19 -20.29 -0.88 -0.22
N VAL A 20 -20.93 -0.39 0.83
CA VAL A 20 -21.81 0.81 0.77
C VAL A 20 -21.00 2.04 0.36
N ILE A 21 -19.88 2.28 1.03
CA ILE A 21 -19.02 3.45 0.73
C ILE A 21 -18.39 3.34 -0.66
N THR A 22 -17.95 2.15 -1.05
CA THR A 22 -17.38 1.92 -2.39
C THR A 22 -18.38 2.18 -3.50
N LEU A 23 -19.65 1.77 -3.34
CA LEU A 23 -20.71 2.08 -4.29
C LEU A 23 -20.95 3.59 -4.41
N LEU A 24 -20.93 4.31 -3.28
CA LEU A 24 -21.05 5.77 -3.25
C LEU A 24 -19.88 6.43 -3.99
N PHE A 25 -18.65 6.00 -3.72
CA PHE A 25 -17.44 6.54 -4.36
C PHE A 25 -17.41 6.24 -5.86
N LYS A 26 -17.86 5.05 -6.27
CA LYS A 26 -18.01 4.70 -7.68
C LYS A 26 -19.04 5.60 -8.38
N TRP A 27 -20.16 5.90 -7.74
CA TRP A 27 -21.17 6.82 -8.25
C TRP A 27 -20.62 8.26 -8.37
N MET A 28 -19.79 8.69 -7.40
CA MET A 28 -19.11 9.99 -7.41
C MET A 28 -17.89 10.03 -8.35
N LYS A 29 -17.57 8.92 -9.04
CA LYS A 29 -16.36 8.77 -9.89
C LYS A 29 -15.05 9.04 -9.13
N GLN A 30 -15.01 8.75 -7.85
CA GLN A 30 -13.82 8.87 -7.00
C GLN A 30 -13.05 7.55 -6.92
N PRO A 31 -11.72 7.58 -6.61
CA PRO A 31 -10.92 6.39 -6.40
C PRO A 31 -11.49 5.49 -5.30
N LEU A 32 -11.62 4.19 -5.57
CA LEU A 32 -12.21 3.22 -4.64
C LEU A 32 -11.41 3.10 -3.33
N VAL A 33 -10.08 3.28 -3.41
CA VAL A 33 -9.19 3.21 -2.24
C VAL A 33 -9.56 4.25 -1.19
N LEU A 34 -9.92 5.47 -1.59
CA LEU A 34 -10.43 6.49 -0.66
C LEU A 34 -11.72 6.03 0.02
N GLY A 35 -12.58 5.32 -0.71
CA GLY A 35 -13.78 4.71 -0.15
C GLY A 35 -13.47 3.70 0.95
N TYR A 36 -12.46 2.85 0.76
CA TYR A 36 -12.03 1.88 1.78
C TYR A 36 -11.47 2.56 3.03
N ILE A 37 -10.68 3.63 2.87
CA ILE A 37 -10.15 4.39 4.01
C ILE A 37 -11.29 5.01 4.81
N ILE A 38 -12.26 5.63 4.15
CA ILE A 38 -13.43 6.24 4.83
C ILE A 38 -14.31 5.17 5.47
N ALA A 39 -14.53 4.03 4.80
CA ALA A 39 -15.27 2.92 5.39
C ALA A 39 -14.59 2.41 6.66
N GLY A 40 -13.26 2.27 6.65
CA GLY A 40 -12.48 1.87 7.81
C GLY A 40 -12.54 2.90 8.95
N LEU A 41 -12.54 4.20 8.64
CA LEU A 41 -12.69 5.26 9.62
C LEU A 41 -14.08 5.22 10.29
N LEU A 42 -15.14 4.97 9.53
CA LEU A 42 -16.52 4.92 10.03
C LEU A 42 -16.83 3.65 10.83
N ALA A 43 -16.30 2.50 10.37
CA ALA A 43 -16.48 1.21 11.05
C ALA A 43 -15.49 1.02 12.21
N GLY A 44 -14.45 1.83 12.28
CA GLY A 44 -13.41 1.75 13.30
C GLY A 44 -13.87 2.25 14.68
N PRO A 45 -13.13 1.92 15.73
CA PRO A 45 -13.50 2.22 17.12
C PRO A 45 -13.42 3.71 17.47
N TYR A 46 -12.94 4.56 16.55
CA TYR A 46 -12.73 5.99 16.81
C TYR A 46 -13.98 6.85 16.62
N ILE A 47 -14.97 6.38 15.85
CA ILE A 47 -16.22 7.11 15.55
C ILE A 47 -17.41 6.28 16.05
N ASN A 48 -17.93 6.59 17.23
CA ASN A 48 -19.05 5.88 17.85
C ASN A 48 -20.44 6.30 17.32
N ILE A 49 -20.55 6.67 16.03
CA ILE A 49 -21.84 7.06 15.42
C ILE A 49 -22.54 5.85 14.78
N PHE A 50 -21.78 4.85 14.36
CA PHE A 50 -22.24 3.63 13.71
C PHE A 50 -21.84 2.39 14.49
N PRO A 51 -22.43 1.21 14.20
CA PRO A 51 -21.90 -0.04 14.73
C PRO A 51 -20.42 -0.13 14.43
N THR A 52 -19.62 -0.24 15.50
CA THR A 52 -18.16 -0.31 15.40
C THR A 52 -17.69 -1.74 15.59
N VAL A 53 -16.52 -2.04 15.04
CA VAL A 53 -15.85 -3.32 15.27
C VAL A 53 -15.61 -3.50 16.77
N GLY A 54 -15.97 -4.68 17.26
CA GLY A 54 -15.92 -4.97 18.70
C GLY A 54 -14.52 -5.29 19.21
N ASP A 55 -13.64 -5.80 18.34
CA ASP A 55 -12.31 -6.27 18.73
C ASP A 55 -11.25 -5.85 17.70
N ILE A 56 -10.28 -5.05 18.14
CA ILE A 56 -9.18 -4.56 17.30
C ILE A 56 -8.25 -5.72 16.88
N GLU A 57 -8.09 -6.74 17.72
CA GLU A 57 -7.26 -7.89 17.40
C GLU A 57 -7.82 -8.66 16.20
N ASN A 58 -9.14 -8.79 16.11
CA ASN A 58 -9.82 -9.36 14.95
C ASN A 58 -9.55 -8.55 13.66
N ILE A 59 -9.51 -7.22 13.75
CA ILE A 59 -9.17 -6.36 12.58
C ILE A 59 -7.77 -6.66 12.09
N ASN A 60 -6.81 -6.77 12.99
CA ASN A 60 -5.41 -7.05 12.65
C ASN A 60 -5.29 -8.41 11.92
N ILE A 61 -5.97 -9.46 12.40
CA ILE A 61 -5.98 -10.76 11.72
C ILE A 61 -6.52 -10.63 10.29
N TRP A 62 -7.64 -9.93 10.09
CA TRP A 62 -8.20 -9.73 8.75
C TRP A 62 -7.30 -8.85 7.86
N ALA A 63 -6.63 -7.86 8.45
CA ALA A 63 -5.67 -7.02 7.74
C ALA A 63 -4.46 -7.83 7.26
N GLU A 64 -3.89 -8.69 8.10
CA GLU A 64 -2.78 -9.59 7.73
C GLU A 64 -3.17 -10.54 6.60
N ILE A 65 -4.34 -11.18 6.70
CA ILE A 65 -4.88 -12.03 5.63
C ILE A 65 -5.06 -11.20 4.35
N GLY A 66 -5.59 -9.98 4.45
CA GLY A 66 -5.75 -9.06 3.33
C GLY A 66 -4.44 -8.72 2.65
N VAL A 67 -3.39 -8.44 3.42
CA VAL A 67 -2.03 -8.17 2.89
C VAL A 67 -1.47 -9.39 2.16
N ILE A 68 -1.65 -10.61 2.69
CA ILE A 68 -1.22 -11.84 2.02
C ILE A 68 -1.89 -11.98 0.64
N PHE A 69 -3.22 -11.80 0.57
CA PHE A 69 -3.94 -11.85 -0.69
C PHE A 69 -3.54 -10.72 -1.65
N LEU A 70 -3.31 -9.52 -1.13
CA LEU A 70 -2.84 -8.39 -1.92
C LEU A 70 -1.47 -8.68 -2.55
N LEU A 71 -0.51 -9.15 -1.75
CA LEU A 71 0.82 -9.52 -2.24
C LEU A 71 0.77 -10.66 -3.26
N PHE A 72 -0.10 -11.65 -3.02
CA PHE A 72 -0.32 -12.73 -3.97
C PHE A 72 -0.89 -12.23 -5.31
N ALA A 73 -1.92 -11.37 -5.27
CA ALA A 73 -2.50 -10.78 -6.47
C ALA A 73 -1.49 -9.94 -7.25
N LEU A 74 -0.71 -9.09 -6.56
CA LEU A 74 0.37 -8.31 -7.18
C LEU A 74 1.44 -9.23 -7.80
N GLY A 75 1.78 -10.33 -7.13
CA GLY A 75 2.71 -11.32 -7.68
C GLY A 75 2.20 -11.97 -8.98
N LEU A 76 0.88 -12.22 -9.09
CA LEU A 76 0.27 -12.75 -10.31
C LEU A 76 0.27 -11.74 -11.48
N GLU A 77 0.22 -10.44 -11.20
CA GLU A 77 0.30 -9.39 -12.22
C GLU A 77 1.73 -9.21 -12.76
N PHE A 78 2.72 -9.77 -12.06
CA PHE A 78 4.11 -9.71 -12.48
C PHE A 78 4.30 -10.40 -13.84
N SER A 79 4.85 -9.68 -14.81
CA SER A 79 5.11 -10.22 -16.14
C SER A 79 6.51 -9.83 -16.63
N PHE A 80 7.41 -10.80 -16.69
CA PHE A 80 8.73 -10.63 -17.31
C PHE A 80 8.64 -10.12 -18.74
N LYS A 81 7.62 -10.51 -19.49
CA LYS A 81 7.42 -10.06 -20.88
C LYS A 81 7.13 -8.57 -20.94
N LYS A 82 6.36 -8.03 -20.01
CA LYS A 82 6.12 -6.58 -19.91
C LYS A 82 7.43 -5.85 -19.59
N LEU A 83 8.21 -6.37 -18.64
CA LEU A 83 9.51 -5.80 -18.27
C LEU A 83 10.50 -5.79 -19.42
N MET A 84 10.61 -6.86 -20.21
CA MET A 84 11.51 -6.94 -21.36
C MET A 84 11.14 -5.96 -22.49
N ASN A 85 9.89 -5.56 -22.58
CA ASN A 85 9.41 -4.59 -23.56
C ASN A 85 9.56 -3.13 -23.11
N VAL A 86 9.95 -2.89 -21.87
CA VAL A 86 10.21 -1.55 -21.34
C VAL A 86 11.52 -1.04 -21.92
N GLY A 87 11.47 0.11 -22.57
CA GLY A 87 12.67 0.73 -23.14
C GLY A 87 13.67 1.16 -22.06
N SER A 88 14.94 1.20 -22.39
CA SER A 88 16.02 1.61 -21.46
C SER A 88 15.77 2.98 -20.83
N THR A 89 15.17 3.91 -21.56
CA THR A 89 14.83 5.24 -21.06
C THR A 89 13.83 5.15 -19.90
N ALA A 90 12.76 4.37 -20.04
CA ALA A 90 11.76 4.22 -18.98
C ALA A 90 12.36 3.52 -17.74
N PHE A 91 13.22 2.53 -17.94
CA PHE A 91 13.90 1.85 -16.83
C PHE A 91 14.83 2.79 -16.05
N ILE A 92 15.65 3.59 -16.75
CA ILE A 92 16.56 4.57 -16.13
C ILE A 92 15.76 5.64 -15.41
N THR A 93 14.68 6.14 -16.02
CA THR A 93 13.81 7.16 -15.42
C THR A 93 13.20 6.64 -14.13
N ALA A 94 12.54 5.48 -14.15
CA ALA A 94 11.93 4.85 -12.98
C ALA A 94 12.94 4.63 -11.84
N THR A 95 14.10 4.06 -12.17
CA THR A 95 15.13 3.78 -11.16
C THR A 95 15.64 5.07 -10.53
N THR A 96 15.90 6.11 -11.33
CA THR A 96 16.37 7.42 -10.85
C THR A 96 15.31 8.08 -9.98
N GLU A 97 14.05 8.04 -10.39
CA GLU A 97 12.92 8.58 -9.64
C GLU A 97 12.77 7.89 -8.28
N VAL A 98 12.67 6.56 -8.27
CA VAL A 98 12.52 5.78 -7.03
C VAL A 98 13.68 6.04 -6.07
N VAL A 99 14.93 5.99 -6.53
CA VAL A 99 16.10 6.24 -5.68
C VAL A 99 16.10 7.67 -5.15
N SER A 100 15.80 8.66 -5.97
CA SER A 100 15.77 10.06 -5.56
C SER A 100 14.67 10.30 -4.52
N MET A 101 13.47 9.79 -4.75
CA MET A 101 12.34 9.97 -3.84
C MET A 101 12.56 9.20 -2.53
N LEU A 102 13.17 8.03 -2.59
CA LEU A 102 13.52 7.25 -1.41
C LEU A 102 14.53 8.00 -0.54
N LEU A 103 15.55 8.60 -1.14
CA LEU A 103 16.54 9.44 -0.43
C LEU A 103 15.89 10.70 0.15
N ILE A 104 15.08 11.41 -0.62
CA ILE A 104 14.40 12.63 -0.16
C ILE A 104 13.45 12.29 0.99
N GLY A 105 12.62 11.26 0.85
CA GLY A 105 11.70 10.83 1.90
C GLY A 105 12.42 10.38 3.17
N PHE A 106 13.54 9.66 3.03
CA PHE A 106 14.39 9.28 4.16
C PHE A 106 14.94 10.52 4.88
N LEU A 107 15.50 11.48 4.15
CA LEU A 107 16.02 12.72 4.73
C LEU A 107 14.92 13.53 5.43
N VAL A 108 13.75 13.65 4.82
CA VAL A 108 12.60 14.33 5.43
C VAL A 108 12.18 13.62 6.72
N GLY A 109 12.08 12.29 6.73
CA GLY A 109 11.77 11.53 7.93
C GLY A 109 12.79 11.78 9.05
N GLN A 110 14.08 11.78 8.73
CA GLN A 110 15.15 12.08 9.71
C GLN A 110 15.06 13.52 10.24
N LEU A 111 14.76 14.49 9.38
CA LEU A 111 14.58 15.90 9.78
C LEU A 111 13.37 16.10 10.70
N LEU A 112 12.32 15.28 10.52
CA LEU A 112 11.16 15.27 11.40
C LEU A 112 11.40 14.50 12.72
N GLY A 113 12.58 13.97 12.93
CA GLY A 113 12.95 13.21 14.13
C GLY A 113 12.38 11.79 14.17
N TRP A 114 11.99 11.24 13.03
CA TRP A 114 11.47 9.86 12.95
C TRP A 114 12.61 8.85 13.06
N GLY A 115 12.31 7.67 13.59
CA GLY A 115 13.26 6.57 13.61
C GLY A 115 13.65 6.14 12.18
N THR A 116 14.83 5.53 12.05
CA THR A 116 15.41 5.12 10.76
C THR A 116 14.45 4.30 9.92
N MET A 117 13.76 3.33 10.52
CA MET A 117 12.81 2.45 9.83
C MET A 117 11.63 3.24 9.27
N ASN A 118 11.01 4.09 10.10
CA ASN A 118 9.89 4.93 9.66
C ASN A 118 10.30 5.89 8.54
N SER A 119 11.52 6.39 8.56
CA SER A 119 12.07 7.25 7.50
C SER A 119 12.26 6.49 6.18
N ILE A 120 12.70 5.23 6.24
CA ILE A 120 12.81 4.35 5.06
C ILE A 120 11.42 4.05 4.49
N PHE A 121 10.45 3.73 5.35
CA PHE A 121 9.05 3.52 4.91
C PHE A 121 8.47 4.77 4.26
N LEU A 122 8.71 5.96 4.84
CA LEU A 122 8.28 7.22 4.24
C LEU A 122 8.87 7.40 2.82
N GLY A 123 10.17 7.17 2.66
CA GLY A 123 10.83 7.22 1.36
C GLY A 123 10.23 6.24 0.36
N GLY A 124 9.97 5.01 0.79
CA GLY A 124 9.31 3.98 -0.01
C GLY A 124 7.90 4.39 -0.46
N MET A 125 7.08 4.91 0.45
CA MET A 125 5.73 5.38 0.10
C MET A 125 5.75 6.55 -0.89
N LEU A 126 6.66 7.51 -0.71
CA LEU A 126 6.77 8.68 -1.59
C LEU A 126 7.33 8.35 -2.97
N SER A 127 8.04 7.23 -3.11
CA SER A 127 8.62 6.81 -4.40
C SER A 127 7.63 6.10 -5.32
N MET A 128 6.39 5.87 -4.88
CA MET A 128 5.38 5.16 -5.67
C MET A 128 4.39 6.13 -6.30
N SER A 129 4.22 5.99 -7.61
CA SER A 129 3.24 6.73 -8.39
C SER A 129 1.92 5.97 -8.52
N SER A 130 0.80 6.70 -8.69
CA SER A 130 -0.49 6.05 -8.92
C SER A 130 -0.75 5.83 -10.41
N THR A 131 -0.51 4.63 -10.88
CA THR A 131 -0.75 4.20 -12.26
C THR A 131 -2.18 4.52 -12.72
N THR A 132 -3.17 4.25 -11.88
CA THR A 132 -4.58 4.50 -12.21
C THR A 132 -4.90 5.98 -12.41
N ILE A 133 -4.35 6.86 -11.56
CA ILE A 133 -4.56 8.32 -11.68
C ILE A 133 -3.90 8.85 -12.95
N ILE A 134 -2.68 8.41 -13.24
CA ILE A 134 -1.93 8.87 -14.42
C ILE A 134 -2.61 8.42 -15.70
N ILE A 135 -3.05 7.15 -15.79
CA ILE A 135 -3.78 6.63 -16.95
C ILE A 135 -5.05 7.45 -17.18
N LYS A 136 -5.83 7.67 -16.12
CA LYS A 136 -7.07 8.46 -16.20
C LYS A 136 -6.80 9.89 -16.65
N ALA A 137 -5.78 10.54 -16.10
CA ALA A 137 -5.40 11.89 -16.50
C ALA A 137 -5.02 11.98 -17.99
N PHE A 138 -4.29 10.99 -18.51
CA PHE A 138 -3.94 10.93 -19.92
C PHE A 138 -5.14 10.69 -20.83
N ASP A 139 -6.11 9.88 -20.37
CA ASP A 139 -7.37 9.67 -21.11
C ASP A 139 -8.20 10.96 -21.13
N ASP A 140 -8.36 11.64 -19.99
CA ASP A 140 -9.14 12.89 -19.85
C ASP A 140 -8.51 14.03 -20.66
N LEU A 141 -7.17 14.09 -20.77
CA LEU A 141 -6.45 15.10 -21.53
C LEU A 141 -6.24 14.74 -23.02
N GLY A 142 -6.65 13.54 -23.44
CA GLY A 142 -6.47 13.07 -24.82
C GLY A 142 -5.00 12.81 -25.21
N LEU A 143 -4.12 12.58 -24.23
CA LEU A 143 -2.67 12.44 -24.42
C LEU A 143 -2.21 10.99 -24.64
N ARG A 144 -3.13 10.02 -24.60
CA ARG A 144 -2.81 8.58 -24.63
C ARG A 144 -1.97 8.13 -25.84
N ASN A 145 -2.11 8.82 -26.97
CA ASN A 145 -1.43 8.47 -28.22
C ASN A 145 -0.13 9.26 -28.46
N GLN A 146 0.36 10.01 -27.48
CA GLN A 146 1.60 10.76 -27.60
C GLN A 146 2.82 9.84 -27.43
N ARG A 147 3.95 10.18 -28.05
CA ARG A 147 5.18 9.35 -27.99
C ARG A 147 5.71 9.22 -26.56
N PHE A 148 5.65 10.27 -25.75
CA PHE A 148 6.13 10.24 -24.37
C PHE A 148 5.26 9.37 -23.47
N THR A 149 3.99 9.15 -23.81
CA THR A 149 3.06 8.33 -23.03
C THR A 149 3.57 6.89 -22.89
N GLY A 150 4.20 6.36 -23.94
CA GLY A 150 4.82 5.03 -23.88
C GLY A 150 5.97 4.95 -22.88
N ILE A 151 6.76 6.02 -22.75
CA ILE A 151 7.84 6.11 -21.75
C ILE A 151 7.24 6.16 -20.34
N VAL A 152 6.24 7.01 -20.13
CA VAL A 152 5.57 7.13 -18.82
C VAL A 152 4.94 5.79 -18.38
N PHE A 153 4.24 5.11 -19.28
CA PHE A 153 3.67 3.80 -18.97
C PHE A 153 4.75 2.74 -18.69
N GLY A 154 5.86 2.80 -19.41
CA GLY A 154 7.02 1.95 -19.13
C GLY A 154 7.63 2.25 -17.76
N THR A 155 7.76 3.52 -17.38
CA THR A 155 8.21 3.96 -16.04
C THR A 155 7.30 3.39 -14.96
N LEU A 156 5.98 3.56 -15.08
CA LEU A 156 5.00 3.04 -14.12
C LEU A 156 5.10 1.51 -13.95
N VAL A 157 5.30 0.77 -15.05
CA VAL A 157 5.50 -0.68 -14.98
C VAL A 157 6.74 -1.05 -14.18
N VAL A 158 7.84 -0.32 -14.33
CA VAL A 158 9.07 -0.55 -13.55
C VAL A 158 8.87 -0.17 -12.09
N GLU A 159 8.21 0.96 -11.81
CA GLU A 159 7.86 1.38 -10.44
C GLU A 159 7.02 0.32 -9.73
N ASP A 160 5.98 -0.21 -10.37
CA ASP A 160 5.13 -1.27 -9.82
C ASP A 160 5.95 -2.52 -9.45
N LEU A 161 6.95 -2.89 -10.29
CA LEU A 161 7.84 -4.00 -9.99
C LEU A 161 8.78 -3.71 -8.83
N ILE A 162 9.34 -2.50 -8.75
CA ILE A 162 10.18 -2.07 -7.64
C ILE A 162 9.33 -2.01 -6.36
N ALA A 163 8.07 -1.57 -6.44
CA ALA A 163 7.15 -1.54 -5.31
C ALA A 163 6.93 -2.92 -4.70
N ILE A 164 6.71 -3.94 -5.54
CA ILE A 164 6.56 -5.33 -5.06
C ILE A 164 7.81 -5.79 -4.31
N LEU A 165 9.00 -5.56 -4.90
CA LEU A 165 10.27 -5.92 -4.28
C LEU A 165 10.49 -5.16 -2.97
N MET A 166 10.21 -3.86 -2.95
CA MET A 166 10.32 -3.03 -1.75
C MET A 166 9.36 -3.48 -0.65
N MET A 167 8.10 -3.80 -0.96
CA MET A 167 7.16 -4.30 0.03
C MET A 167 7.67 -5.59 0.69
N VAL A 168 8.19 -6.53 -0.08
CA VAL A 168 8.75 -7.78 0.46
C VAL A 168 9.96 -7.50 1.35
N LEU A 169 10.89 -6.64 0.89
CA LEU A 169 12.10 -6.31 1.65
C LEU A 169 11.77 -5.57 2.95
N LEU A 170 10.93 -4.54 2.88
CA LEU A 170 10.56 -3.72 4.04
C LEU A 170 9.75 -4.53 5.07
N SER A 171 8.84 -5.38 4.63
CA SER A 171 8.10 -6.28 5.52
C SER A 171 9.03 -7.25 6.25
N THR A 172 10.01 -7.82 5.53
CA THR A 172 11.01 -8.72 6.14
C THR A 172 11.89 -7.98 7.14
N MET A 173 12.30 -6.75 6.84
CA MET A 173 13.10 -5.93 7.75
C MET A 173 12.31 -5.53 9.00
N ALA A 174 11.03 -5.19 8.87
CA ALA A 174 10.18 -4.86 10.00
C ALA A 174 10.05 -6.04 10.97
N VAL A 175 9.70 -7.22 10.44
CA VAL A 175 9.58 -8.45 11.26
C VAL A 175 10.90 -8.82 11.93
N SER A 176 12.03 -8.66 11.25
CA SER A 176 13.35 -8.97 11.84
C SER A 176 13.75 -8.03 12.98
N GLN A 177 13.32 -6.78 12.95
CA GLN A 177 13.56 -5.84 14.05
C GLN A 177 12.73 -6.14 15.28
N ASP A 178 11.47 -6.52 15.13
CA ASP A 178 10.61 -6.95 16.24
C ASP A 178 11.20 -8.20 16.91
N PHE A 179 11.67 -9.18 16.12
CA PHE A 179 12.29 -10.40 16.63
C PHE A 179 13.61 -10.16 17.37
N VAL A 180 14.42 -9.19 16.95
CA VAL A 180 15.68 -8.81 17.64
C VAL A 180 15.37 -7.97 18.88
N GLY A 181 14.35 -7.12 18.85
CA GLY A 181 13.92 -6.30 20.01
C GLY A 181 13.41 -7.16 21.15
N ASP A 182 12.56 -8.12 20.89
CA ASP A 182 12.02 -9.04 21.92
C ASP A 182 13.11 -9.91 22.54
N ASN A 183 14.02 -10.44 21.75
CA ASN A 183 15.14 -11.26 22.27
C ASN A 183 16.15 -10.45 23.08
N MET A 184 16.33 -9.16 22.80
CA MET A 184 17.23 -8.29 23.61
C MET A 184 16.58 -7.89 24.94
N CYS A 185 15.26 -7.72 25.00
CA CYS A 185 14.56 -7.47 26.27
C CYS A 185 14.61 -8.70 27.19
N ASP A 186 14.47 -9.90 26.66
CA ASP A 186 14.58 -11.14 27.46
C ASP A 186 15.97 -11.40 27.98
N PHE A 187 17.03 -10.93 27.29
CA PHE A 187 18.41 -11.12 27.72
C PHE A 187 18.90 -10.13 28.81
N ILE A 188 18.18 -9.02 29.01
CA ILE A 188 18.51 -7.99 30.02
C ILE A 188 17.79 -8.25 31.37
N ILE A 189 16.78 -9.14 31.40
CA ILE A 189 15.96 -9.43 32.58
C ILE A 189 16.45 -10.70 33.33
N TYR A 190 17.44 -11.43 32.83
CA TYR A 190 18.16 -12.51 33.50
C TYR A 190 19.60 -12.11 33.79
#